data_935c87614aa1317cdd3d87274cc26208
#
_entry.id   935c87614aa1317cdd3d87274cc26208
#
_cell.length_a   1.000
_cell.length_b   1.000
_cell.length_c   1.000
_cell.angle_alpha   90.00
_cell.angle_beta   90.00
_cell.angle_gamma   90.00
#
_symmetry.space_group_name_H-M   'P 1'
#
loop_
_entity.id
_entity.type
_entity.pdbx_description
1 polymer ?
#
loop_
_entity_poly.entity_id
_entity_poly.type
_entity_poly.pdbx_seq_one_letter_code
_entity_poly.pdbx_strand_id
1 'polypeptide(L)'
;VKILKNPTFYFALSVLFFASILISCKKPQSTSPDDRLTYSTDTIFFDTVFTSVGSVTQVCKIYNKNEGVMHIDQIKLSGGNTSMFRIAVDGDNGSSFEDIDLYPGDSLYMFVEVTVDPNDETFPYIAEDHIDIIYNNRQDKILTAAWGQNAYFHGGPDALTTLSCHEVWNNDKPHVVYGVLEIEPNCDLTINAGCQVYLHKGAGILVNEGRIFVQGQKGSEVVFQGDRLESDYQDVPGQWGIELDFQIGGSQGPDIYTISRGGIWIYKSPGSVIDYAIIKNGNTGIQVDTTGTSAFALTLTNTKIDNMAGVGLWGQGAHVQAVNLLASNCGEGCAYLSIGGKYVMDNCTFANYWNGGVRTAPAFALNNYYKDINQNIQIRPLYQCRFQNCIMYGNSANLQDFGELVVDVELPENQDYLFSYCLVDYENSTTDSHWDNIINHQAPFFCDVYNNNFHISSNSSRMIGGPFNSGILDLDQQETGFWKGCYDYTGSCE
;
A
#
# COMPACT_ATOMS: atom_id res chain seq x y z
N VAL A 1 29.98 -77.65 -23.97
CA VAL A 1 29.74 -77.08 -22.61
C VAL A 1 31.08 -76.74 -21.91
N LYS A 2 32.06 -76.14 -22.63
CA LYS A 2 33.32 -75.67 -22.03
C LYS A 2 33.55 -74.15 -22.07
N ILE A 3 32.60 -73.39 -22.63
CA ILE A 3 32.75 -71.96 -22.81
C ILE A 3 32.29 -71.14 -21.56
N LEU A 4 31.53 -71.79 -20.68
CA LEU A 4 30.88 -71.07 -19.49
C LEU A 4 31.76 -71.08 -18.21
N LYS A 5 33.05 -71.48 -18.26
CA LYS A 5 33.95 -71.45 -17.08
C LYS A 5 35.22 -70.60 -17.26
N ASN A 6 35.23 -69.72 -18.28
CA ASN A 6 36.40 -68.91 -18.55
C ASN A 6 36.21 -67.49 -17.93
N PRO A 7 36.98 -67.16 -16.88
CA PRO A 7 36.84 -65.87 -16.21
C PRO A 7 37.09 -64.65 -17.14
N THR A 8 37.91 -64.90 -18.21
CA THR A 8 38.16 -63.90 -19.25
C THR A 8 36.91 -63.59 -20.10
N PHE A 9 35.98 -64.55 -20.28
CA PHE A 9 34.76 -64.39 -21.00
C PHE A 9 33.76 -63.48 -20.21
N TYR A 10 33.66 -63.70 -18.90
CA TYR A 10 32.82 -62.85 -18.04
C TYR A 10 33.41 -61.48 -17.89
N PHE A 11 34.70 -61.30 -17.85
CA PHE A 11 35.34 -59.98 -17.82
C PHE A 11 35.15 -59.27 -19.14
N ALA A 12 35.28 -59.92 -20.30
CA ALA A 12 34.97 -59.29 -21.60
C ALA A 12 33.52 -58.96 -21.75
N LEU A 13 32.58 -59.80 -21.27
CA LEU A 13 31.13 -59.49 -21.28
C LEU A 13 30.75 -58.30 -20.33
N SER A 14 31.43 -58.27 -19.17
CA SER A 14 31.28 -57.15 -18.22
C SER A 14 31.80 -55.81 -18.80
N VAL A 15 32.95 -55.85 -19.47
CA VAL A 15 33.52 -54.69 -20.14
C VAL A 15 32.62 -54.20 -21.31
N LEU A 16 32.05 -55.18 -22.07
CA LEU A 16 31.08 -54.82 -23.14
C LEU A 16 29.79 -54.27 -22.60
N PHE A 17 29.29 -54.78 -21.47
CA PHE A 17 28.11 -54.26 -20.78
C PHE A 17 28.37 -52.86 -20.18
N PHE A 18 29.54 -52.64 -19.57
CA PHE A 18 29.94 -51.33 -19.08
C PHE A 18 30.19 -50.34 -20.23
N ALA A 19 30.75 -50.78 -21.35
CA ALA A 19 30.94 -49.93 -22.54
C ALA A 19 29.60 -49.51 -23.18
N SER A 20 28.56 -50.37 -23.11
CA SER A 20 27.22 -50.04 -23.62
C SER A 20 26.46 -49.04 -22.72
N ILE A 21 26.81 -48.91 -21.44
CA ILE A 21 26.22 -47.91 -20.51
C ILE A 21 26.84 -46.53 -20.75
N LEU A 22 28.02 -46.44 -21.35
CA LEU A 22 28.69 -45.15 -21.64
C LEU A 22 28.26 -44.52 -22.96
N ILE A 23 27.37 -45.14 -23.73
CA ILE A 23 26.74 -44.49 -24.88
C ILE A 23 25.60 -43.59 -24.33
N SER A 24 25.99 -42.48 -23.79
CA SER A 24 25.05 -41.38 -23.52
C SER A 24 24.37 -41.01 -24.83
N CYS A 25 23.09 -41.28 -24.95
CA CYS A 25 22.28 -40.78 -26.07
C CYS A 25 22.22 -39.25 -25.99
N LYS A 26 23.18 -38.57 -26.59
CA LYS A 26 23.02 -37.16 -26.91
C LYS A 26 21.90 -37.08 -27.92
N LYS A 27 20.78 -36.40 -27.58
CA LYS A 27 19.74 -36.09 -28.57
C LYS A 27 20.40 -35.26 -29.69
N PRO A 28 20.06 -35.53 -30.95
CA PRO A 28 20.60 -34.74 -32.04
C PRO A 28 20.16 -33.29 -31.95
N GLN A 29 21.04 -32.38 -32.34
CA GLN A 29 20.69 -30.96 -32.50
C GLN A 29 19.67 -30.84 -33.63
N SER A 30 18.62 -30.03 -33.38
CA SER A 30 17.66 -29.72 -34.42
C SER A 30 18.27 -28.78 -35.45
N THR A 31 18.23 -29.19 -36.71
CA THR A 31 18.64 -28.40 -37.88
C THR A 31 17.46 -28.15 -38.81
N SER A 32 16.25 -28.55 -38.43
CA SER A 32 15.04 -28.34 -39.21
C SER A 32 14.68 -26.83 -39.20
N PRO A 33 14.43 -26.21 -40.37
CA PRO A 33 13.99 -24.84 -40.44
C PRO A 33 12.55 -24.63 -39.88
N ASP A 34 11.81 -25.72 -39.70
CA ASP A 34 10.45 -25.67 -39.14
C ASP A 34 10.42 -25.70 -37.61
N ASP A 35 11.53 -26.16 -36.98
CA ASP A 35 11.66 -26.17 -35.54
C ASP A 35 11.82 -24.77 -34.99
N ARG A 36 10.97 -24.40 -34.05
CA ARG A 36 10.90 -23.05 -33.47
C ARG A 36 10.92 -23.09 -31.95
N LEU A 37 11.52 -22.06 -31.38
CA LEU A 37 11.32 -21.72 -29.98
C LEU A 37 9.93 -21.12 -29.80
N THR A 38 9.39 -21.25 -28.60
CA THR A 38 8.14 -20.59 -28.20
C THR A 38 8.39 -19.80 -26.91
N TYR A 39 7.66 -18.72 -26.74
CA TYR A 39 7.89 -17.75 -25.66
C TYR A 39 6.64 -17.64 -24.79
N SER A 40 6.82 -17.32 -23.50
CA SER A 40 5.70 -17.04 -22.60
C SER A 40 4.98 -15.73 -22.97
N THR A 41 5.73 -14.79 -23.57
CA THR A 41 5.23 -13.52 -24.10
C THR A 41 6.09 -13.08 -25.28
N ASP A 42 5.54 -12.31 -26.20
CA ASP A 42 6.24 -11.63 -27.31
C ASP A 42 6.58 -10.16 -26.98
N THR A 43 6.03 -9.67 -25.88
CA THR A 43 6.22 -8.31 -25.41
C THR A 43 6.37 -8.31 -23.90
N ILE A 44 7.42 -7.65 -23.40
CA ILE A 44 7.66 -7.40 -21.97
C ILE A 44 7.36 -5.93 -21.74
N PHE A 45 6.24 -5.68 -21.10
CA PHE A 45 5.77 -4.34 -20.84
C PHE A 45 5.92 -4.02 -19.35
N PHE A 46 6.61 -2.90 -19.06
CA PHE A 46 6.67 -2.31 -17.74
C PHE A 46 5.67 -1.15 -17.70
N ASP A 47 4.83 -1.15 -16.70
CA ASP A 47 3.96 -0.02 -16.41
C ASP A 47 4.80 1.23 -16.09
N THR A 48 4.23 2.26 -15.53
CA THR A 48 4.94 3.49 -15.22
C THR A 48 6.11 3.21 -14.26
N VAL A 49 7.32 3.60 -14.68
CA VAL A 49 8.57 3.50 -13.91
C VAL A 49 9.12 4.90 -13.68
N PHE A 50 9.38 5.25 -12.42
CA PHE A 50 10.03 6.52 -12.12
C PHE A 50 11.47 6.54 -12.62
N THR A 51 11.89 7.68 -13.18
CA THR A 51 13.26 7.84 -13.68
C THR A 51 14.28 7.61 -12.57
N SER A 52 15.43 7.03 -12.94
CA SER A 52 16.52 6.68 -12.02
C SER A 52 16.18 5.61 -10.96
N VAL A 53 14.98 5.02 -11.02
CA VAL A 53 14.54 3.92 -10.14
C VAL A 53 14.47 2.65 -10.97
N GLY A 54 15.03 1.54 -10.46
CA GLY A 54 14.89 0.23 -11.10
C GLY A 54 13.46 -0.29 -10.99
N SER A 55 12.96 -0.88 -12.07
CA SER A 55 11.66 -1.56 -12.09
C SER A 55 11.70 -2.87 -11.30
N VAL A 56 10.53 -3.48 -11.13
CA VAL A 56 10.45 -4.91 -10.81
C VAL A 56 11.00 -5.73 -11.95
N THR A 57 11.46 -6.94 -11.61
CA THR A 57 11.94 -7.91 -12.60
C THR A 57 10.76 -8.59 -13.27
N GLN A 58 10.68 -8.50 -14.60
CA GLN A 58 9.73 -9.27 -15.42
C GLN A 58 10.40 -10.55 -15.91
N VAL A 59 9.61 -11.60 -16.08
CA VAL A 59 10.10 -12.92 -16.48
C VAL A 59 9.54 -13.32 -17.83
N CYS A 60 10.43 -13.62 -18.77
CA CYS A 60 10.09 -14.29 -20.01
C CYS A 60 10.70 -15.68 -20.05
N LYS A 61 9.91 -16.69 -20.40
CA LYS A 61 10.39 -18.07 -20.57
C LYS A 61 10.48 -18.42 -22.04
N ILE A 62 11.59 -19.03 -22.41
CA ILE A 62 11.87 -19.54 -23.75
C ILE A 62 11.72 -21.06 -23.68
N TYR A 63 10.86 -21.66 -24.48
CA TYR A 63 10.58 -23.09 -24.46
C TYR A 63 11.07 -23.78 -25.72
N ASN A 64 11.69 -24.94 -25.56
CA ASN A 64 11.92 -25.90 -26.64
C ASN A 64 10.84 -27.01 -26.62
N LYS A 65 9.83 -26.87 -27.49
CA LYS A 65 8.77 -27.88 -27.67
C LYS A 65 9.09 -28.88 -28.79
N ASN A 66 10.28 -28.79 -29.39
CA ASN A 66 10.73 -29.67 -30.46
C ASN A 66 11.34 -30.98 -29.91
N GLU A 67 11.53 -31.97 -30.76
CA GLU A 67 12.12 -33.28 -30.39
C GLU A 67 13.66 -33.25 -30.29
N GLY A 68 14.30 -32.30 -30.97
CA GLY A 68 15.76 -32.10 -30.98
C GLY A 68 16.20 -30.99 -30.01
N VAL A 69 17.51 -30.98 -29.74
CA VAL A 69 18.14 -29.89 -28.96
C VAL A 69 18.13 -28.62 -29.82
N MET A 70 17.61 -27.53 -29.29
CA MET A 70 17.67 -26.24 -29.93
C MET A 70 18.93 -25.51 -29.48
N HIS A 71 19.80 -25.20 -30.43
CA HIS A 71 20.98 -24.38 -30.19
C HIS A 71 20.63 -22.91 -30.41
N ILE A 72 20.76 -22.09 -29.39
CA ILE A 72 20.58 -20.65 -29.45
C ILE A 72 21.96 -20.03 -29.63
N ASP A 73 22.19 -19.49 -30.82
CA ASP A 73 23.46 -18.90 -31.18
C ASP A 73 23.74 -17.65 -30.33
N GLN A 74 22.68 -16.83 -30.12
CA GLN A 74 22.81 -15.60 -29.34
C GLN A 74 21.46 -15.12 -28.82
N ILE A 75 21.43 -14.64 -27.57
CA ILE A 75 20.37 -13.79 -26.99
C ILE A 75 21.01 -12.45 -26.68
N LYS A 76 20.50 -11.34 -27.25
CA LYS A 76 21.07 -10.03 -26.99
C LYS A 76 20.02 -8.93 -26.91
N LEU A 77 20.32 -7.94 -26.10
CA LEU A 77 19.61 -6.69 -26.06
C LEU A 77 20.06 -5.81 -27.24
N SER A 78 19.14 -5.31 -28.05
CA SER A 78 19.48 -4.60 -29.28
C SER A 78 20.24 -3.30 -29.03
N GLY A 79 19.84 -2.53 -27.99
CA GLY A 79 20.56 -1.34 -27.54
C GLY A 79 21.87 -1.65 -26.81
N GLY A 80 22.18 -2.92 -26.54
CA GLY A 80 23.37 -3.36 -25.83
C GLY A 80 23.54 -2.68 -24.47
N ASN A 81 24.75 -2.23 -24.19
CA ASN A 81 25.07 -1.57 -22.90
C ASN A 81 24.50 -0.16 -22.76
N THR A 82 23.97 0.44 -23.82
CA THR A 82 23.33 1.76 -23.79
C THR A 82 21.81 1.67 -23.62
N SER A 83 21.26 0.46 -23.61
CA SER A 83 19.85 0.23 -23.34
C SER A 83 19.49 0.65 -21.91
N MET A 84 18.29 1.17 -21.72
CA MET A 84 17.67 1.38 -20.39
C MET A 84 17.29 0.05 -19.72
N PHE A 85 17.17 -1.02 -20.54
CA PHE A 85 16.84 -2.35 -20.07
C PHE A 85 18.08 -3.14 -19.65
N ARG A 86 17.90 -4.11 -18.78
CA ARG A 86 18.91 -5.08 -18.32
C ARG A 86 18.31 -6.45 -18.42
N ILE A 87 19.10 -7.44 -18.85
CA ILE A 87 18.64 -8.81 -18.95
C ILE A 87 19.57 -9.74 -18.19
N ALA A 88 18.99 -10.79 -17.61
CA ALA A 88 19.70 -11.93 -17.04
C ALA A 88 19.15 -13.22 -17.65
N VAL A 89 20.04 -14.10 -18.10
CA VAL A 89 19.68 -15.37 -18.74
C VAL A 89 20.35 -16.49 -17.95
N ASP A 90 19.56 -17.48 -17.52
CA ASP A 90 20.04 -18.63 -16.73
C ASP A 90 20.84 -18.25 -15.47
N GLY A 91 20.54 -17.07 -14.89
CA GLY A 91 21.21 -16.55 -13.69
C GLY A 91 22.42 -15.67 -13.96
N ASP A 92 22.88 -15.54 -15.19
CA ASP A 92 23.96 -14.67 -15.57
C ASP A 92 23.42 -13.30 -16.05
N ASN A 93 24.03 -12.20 -15.59
CA ASN A 93 23.69 -10.84 -16.00
C ASN A 93 24.54 -10.41 -17.20
N GLY A 94 23.91 -9.79 -18.20
CA GLY A 94 24.64 -9.29 -19.37
C GLY A 94 23.74 -8.59 -20.39
N SER A 95 24.33 -8.14 -21.48
CA SER A 95 23.60 -7.62 -22.64
C SER A 95 23.64 -8.56 -23.84
N SER A 96 24.47 -9.63 -23.78
CA SER A 96 24.59 -10.67 -24.80
C SER A 96 25.01 -11.99 -24.17
N PHE A 97 24.39 -13.08 -24.60
CA PHE A 97 24.64 -14.46 -24.18
C PHE A 97 24.73 -15.32 -25.41
N GLU A 98 25.67 -16.26 -25.47
CA GLU A 98 25.99 -17.04 -26.65
C GLU A 98 26.06 -18.54 -26.31
N ASP A 99 25.92 -19.39 -27.33
CA ASP A 99 26.15 -20.85 -27.25
C ASP A 99 25.28 -21.57 -26.21
N ILE A 100 23.96 -21.34 -26.21
CA ILE A 100 23.03 -21.93 -25.25
C ILE A 100 22.30 -23.14 -25.89
N ASP A 101 22.47 -24.31 -25.33
CA ASP A 101 21.73 -25.51 -25.72
C ASP A 101 20.47 -25.68 -24.87
N LEU A 102 19.28 -25.65 -25.51
CA LEU A 102 18.01 -25.90 -24.86
C LEU A 102 17.47 -27.28 -25.25
N TYR A 103 17.39 -28.19 -24.28
CA TYR A 103 16.98 -29.58 -24.51
C TYR A 103 15.48 -29.70 -24.79
N PRO A 104 15.04 -30.79 -25.47
CA PRO A 104 13.63 -31.05 -25.73
C PRO A 104 12.78 -31.06 -24.46
N GLY A 105 11.72 -30.27 -24.46
CA GLY A 105 10.78 -30.13 -23.33
C GLY A 105 11.29 -29.24 -22.20
N ASP A 106 12.47 -28.62 -22.36
CA ASP A 106 13.07 -27.73 -21.37
C ASP A 106 12.70 -26.26 -21.62
N SER A 107 12.97 -25.41 -20.63
CA SER A 107 12.73 -23.97 -20.69
C SER A 107 13.88 -23.17 -20.09
N LEU A 108 14.21 -22.07 -20.73
CA LEU A 108 15.19 -21.10 -20.29
C LEU A 108 14.47 -19.88 -19.69
N TYR A 109 14.91 -19.42 -18.53
CA TYR A 109 14.38 -18.22 -17.88
C TYR A 109 15.23 -17.02 -18.26
N MET A 110 14.54 -15.99 -18.72
CA MET A 110 15.11 -14.69 -18.98
C MET A 110 14.39 -13.67 -18.09
N PHE A 111 15.18 -12.97 -17.29
CA PHE A 111 14.72 -11.89 -16.41
C PHE A 111 15.06 -10.56 -17.06
N VAL A 112 14.12 -9.63 -17.01
CA VAL A 112 14.27 -8.31 -17.62
C VAL A 112 13.92 -7.25 -16.58
N GLU A 113 14.74 -6.22 -16.49
CA GLU A 113 14.55 -5.03 -15.65
C GLU A 113 14.76 -3.78 -16.50
N VAL A 114 14.21 -2.66 -16.08
CA VAL A 114 14.42 -1.36 -16.71
C VAL A 114 14.78 -0.31 -15.67
N THR A 115 15.70 0.57 -16.04
CA THR A 115 15.98 1.82 -15.33
C THR A 115 15.92 2.94 -16.34
N VAL A 116 14.91 3.80 -16.20
CA VAL A 116 14.63 4.86 -17.18
C VAL A 116 15.47 6.08 -16.83
N ASP A 117 16.19 6.63 -17.80
CA ASP A 117 16.99 7.83 -17.61
C ASP A 117 16.10 9.10 -17.54
N PRO A 118 16.40 10.07 -16.65
CA PRO A 118 15.70 11.35 -16.63
C PRO A 118 15.83 12.10 -17.96
N ASN A 119 14.75 12.77 -18.35
CA ASN A 119 14.76 13.70 -19.47
C ASN A 119 14.12 15.04 -19.06
N ASP A 120 14.03 16.01 -19.97
CA ASP A 120 13.43 17.31 -19.68
C ASP A 120 11.89 17.32 -19.83
N GLU A 121 11.26 16.19 -20.13
CA GLU A 121 9.82 16.09 -20.31
C GLU A 121 9.09 16.01 -18.96
N THR A 122 7.95 16.67 -18.88
CA THR A 122 7.07 16.64 -17.70
C THR A 122 6.06 15.50 -17.73
N PHE A 123 5.78 14.95 -18.91
CA PHE A 123 4.84 13.86 -19.12
C PHE A 123 5.54 12.51 -19.23
N PRO A 124 4.83 11.39 -18.95
CA PRO A 124 5.36 10.07 -19.20
C PRO A 124 5.79 9.90 -20.65
N TYR A 125 6.95 9.29 -20.85
CA TYR A 125 7.49 8.96 -22.18
C TYR A 125 7.77 7.47 -22.29
N ILE A 126 7.88 6.94 -23.51
CA ILE A 126 8.07 5.52 -23.75
C ILE A 126 9.55 5.23 -23.96
N ALA A 127 10.13 4.38 -23.09
CA ALA A 127 11.41 3.74 -23.33
C ALA A 127 11.17 2.40 -24.04
N GLU A 128 11.77 2.19 -25.20
CA GLU A 128 11.62 0.97 -26.00
C GLU A 128 12.96 0.37 -26.38
N ASP A 129 13.02 -0.95 -26.40
CA ASP A 129 14.10 -1.75 -26.98
C ASP A 129 13.53 -3.11 -27.40
N HIS A 130 14.37 -4.01 -27.87
CA HIS A 130 14.00 -5.37 -28.12
C HIS A 130 15.14 -6.36 -27.84
N ILE A 131 14.77 -7.58 -27.53
CA ILE A 131 15.69 -8.68 -27.31
C ILE A 131 15.67 -9.55 -28.56
N ASP A 132 16.82 -9.66 -29.20
CA ASP A 132 17.02 -10.53 -30.36
C ASP A 132 17.42 -11.93 -29.88
N ILE A 133 16.72 -12.95 -30.38
CA ILE A 133 17.02 -14.37 -30.13
C ILE A 133 17.37 -15.02 -31.46
N ILE A 134 18.64 -15.41 -31.64
CA ILE A 134 19.20 -15.93 -32.89
C ILE A 134 19.43 -17.42 -32.73
N TYR A 135 18.82 -18.22 -33.59
CA TYR A 135 18.95 -19.68 -33.61
C TYR A 135 18.55 -20.23 -35.01
N ASN A 136 19.13 -21.35 -35.45
CA ASN A 136 18.80 -22.01 -36.73
C ASN A 136 18.73 -21.05 -37.92
N ASN A 137 19.67 -20.12 -38.08
CA ASN A 137 19.67 -19.05 -39.09
C ASN A 137 18.41 -18.17 -39.06
N ARG A 138 17.78 -18.01 -37.92
CA ARG A 138 16.57 -17.24 -37.68
C ARG A 138 16.83 -16.22 -36.57
N GLN A 139 16.07 -15.15 -36.60
CA GLN A 139 16.05 -14.14 -35.54
C GLN A 139 14.60 -13.87 -35.13
N ASP A 140 14.28 -14.19 -33.90
CA ASP A 140 13.05 -13.77 -33.25
C ASP A 140 13.30 -12.53 -32.39
N LYS A 141 12.24 -11.74 -32.13
CA LYS A 141 12.31 -10.51 -31.35
C LYS A 141 11.25 -10.54 -30.26
N ILE A 142 11.66 -10.13 -29.06
CA ILE A 142 10.76 -9.84 -27.95
C ILE A 142 10.84 -8.34 -27.71
N LEU A 143 9.73 -7.62 -27.86
CA LEU A 143 9.67 -6.18 -27.59
C LEU A 143 9.77 -5.94 -26.09
N THR A 144 10.55 -4.93 -25.68
CA THR A 144 10.59 -4.41 -24.32
C THR A 144 10.16 -2.96 -24.34
N ALA A 145 9.20 -2.58 -23.51
CA ALA A 145 8.70 -1.21 -23.42
C ALA A 145 8.39 -0.83 -21.98
N ALA A 146 8.63 0.43 -21.63
CA ALA A 146 8.32 1.00 -20.32
C ALA A 146 7.81 2.43 -20.46
N TRP A 147 6.87 2.81 -19.60
CA TRP A 147 6.49 4.21 -19.42
C TRP A 147 7.43 4.84 -18.40
N GLY A 148 8.26 5.79 -18.84
CA GLY A 148 9.14 6.57 -17.96
C GLY A 148 8.44 7.83 -17.44
N GLN A 149 8.53 8.12 -16.15
CA GLN A 149 7.97 9.33 -15.56
C GLN A 149 9.00 10.05 -14.68
N ASN A 150 9.25 11.32 -14.98
CA ASN A 150 10.06 12.20 -14.13
C ASN A 150 9.32 12.52 -12.83
N ALA A 151 10.08 12.62 -11.74
CA ALA A 151 9.57 12.94 -10.41
C ALA A 151 10.53 13.84 -9.63
N TYR A 152 10.02 14.46 -8.56
CA TYR A 152 10.83 15.06 -7.51
C TYR A 152 11.13 14.00 -6.45
N PHE A 153 12.41 13.72 -6.22
CA PHE A 153 12.83 12.72 -5.22
C PHE A 153 13.24 13.41 -3.93
N HIS A 154 12.68 12.94 -2.83
CA HIS A 154 12.91 13.47 -1.50
C HIS A 154 13.49 12.40 -0.58
N GLY A 155 14.51 12.75 0.20
CA GLY A 155 15.15 11.86 1.14
C GLY A 155 16.09 10.85 0.51
N GLY A 156 16.32 9.76 1.21
CA GLY A 156 17.18 8.65 0.79
C GLY A 156 16.80 7.38 1.55
N PRO A 157 17.18 6.19 1.03
CA PRO A 157 16.86 4.93 1.68
C PRO A 157 17.44 4.91 3.11
N ASP A 158 16.62 4.45 4.07
CA ASP A 158 16.97 4.27 5.49
C ASP A 158 17.46 5.54 6.21
N ALA A 159 17.10 6.73 5.71
CA ALA A 159 17.56 8.01 6.24
C ALA A 159 16.39 8.84 6.79
N LEU A 160 16.65 9.53 7.90
CA LEU A 160 15.86 10.67 8.33
C LEU A 160 16.40 11.91 7.60
N THR A 161 15.56 12.56 6.81
CA THR A 161 15.94 13.75 6.05
C THR A 161 15.05 14.92 6.43
N THR A 162 15.67 16.01 6.88
CA THR A 162 14.96 17.24 7.22
C THR A 162 14.60 18.00 5.94
N LEU A 163 13.33 18.36 5.82
CA LEU A 163 12.84 19.22 4.73
C LEU A 163 13.26 20.68 4.95
N SER A 164 13.40 21.40 3.84
CA SER A 164 13.57 22.86 3.90
C SER A 164 12.34 23.50 4.56
N CYS A 165 12.58 24.52 5.40
CA CYS A 165 11.49 25.27 6.01
C CYS A 165 10.62 25.94 4.96
N HIS A 166 9.29 25.88 5.11
CA HIS A 166 8.30 26.50 4.22
C HIS A 166 8.37 25.95 2.78
N GLU A 167 8.62 24.65 2.66
CA GLU A 167 8.66 23.98 1.35
C GLU A 167 7.26 23.87 0.76
N VAL A 168 7.17 24.00 -0.57
CA VAL A 168 5.90 23.94 -1.30
C VAL A 168 6.02 22.92 -2.42
N TRP A 169 5.13 21.93 -2.41
CA TRP A 169 5.01 20.94 -3.47
C TRP A 169 3.88 21.30 -4.44
N ASN A 170 4.18 21.25 -5.72
CA ASN A 170 3.26 21.53 -6.81
C ASN A 170 2.99 20.26 -7.63
N ASN A 171 1.91 20.26 -8.39
CA ASN A 171 1.43 19.11 -9.16
C ASN A 171 2.02 19.00 -10.58
N ASP A 172 3.09 19.72 -10.88
CA ASP A 172 3.75 19.65 -12.19
C ASP A 172 4.49 18.33 -12.42
N LYS A 173 4.97 17.69 -11.35
CA LYS A 173 5.53 16.34 -11.34
C LYS A 173 5.14 15.64 -10.04
N PRO A 174 5.08 14.29 -10.03
CA PRO A 174 4.91 13.55 -8.78
C PRO A 174 6.11 13.73 -7.84
N HIS A 175 5.83 13.58 -6.55
CA HIS A 175 6.81 13.58 -5.48
C HIS A 175 7.02 12.17 -4.97
N VAL A 176 8.26 11.67 -4.99
CA VAL A 176 8.62 10.32 -4.51
C VAL A 176 9.46 10.46 -3.25
N VAL A 177 9.03 9.79 -2.18
CA VAL A 177 9.61 9.89 -0.84
C VAL A 177 10.33 8.60 -0.50
N TYR A 178 11.60 8.71 -0.13
CA TYR A 178 12.43 7.63 0.43
C TYR A 178 12.79 7.95 1.88
N GLY A 179 12.71 6.92 2.75
CA GLY A 179 12.97 7.09 4.17
C GLY A 179 11.99 8.04 4.84
N VAL A 180 12.38 8.67 5.92
CA VAL A 180 11.51 9.55 6.72
C VAL A 180 11.86 11.01 6.44
N LEU A 181 10.87 11.77 5.97
CA LEU A 181 11.01 13.23 5.83
C LEU A 181 10.52 13.92 7.09
N GLU A 182 11.37 14.70 7.71
CA GLU A 182 11.07 15.46 8.93
C GLU A 182 10.75 16.91 8.62
N ILE A 183 9.62 17.39 9.12
CA ILE A 183 9.25 18.80 9.20
C ILE A 183 9.56 19.26 10.62
N GLU A 184 10.62 20.04 10.78
CA GLU A 184 11.13 20.51 12.07
C GLU A 184 10.21 21.55 12.74
N PRO A 185 10.43 21.85 14.05
CA PRO A 185 9.69 22.89 14.78
C PRO A 185 9.72 24.24 14.07
N ASN A 186 8.56 24.89 14.01
CA ASN A 186 8.32 26.18 13.35
C ASN A 186 8.46 26.17 11.80
N CYS A 187 8.69 25.01 11.21
CA CYS A 187 8.66 24.83 9.76
C CYS A 187 7.32 24.27 9.31
N ASP A 188 7.04 24.40 8.03
CA ASP A 188 5.86 23.80 7.41
C ASP A 188 6.16 23.27 6.00
N LEU A 189 5.36 22.27 5.60
CA LEU A 189 5.25 21.75 4.24
C LEU A 189 3.85 22.06 3.72
N THR A 190 3.76 22.73 2.57
CA THR A 190 2.50 22.94 1.85
C THR A 190 2.47 22.04 0.62
N ILE A 191 1.40 21.26 0.46
CA ILE A 191 1.17 20.39 -0.69
C ILE A 191 -0.07 20.87 -1.41
N ASN A 192 0.10 21.35 -2.64
CA ASN A 192 -0.96 21.96 -3.44
C ASN A 192 -1.87 20.91 -4.09
N ALA A 193 -3.06 21.35 -4.53
CA ALA A 193 -4.06 20.50 -5.14
C ALA A 193 -3.53 19.70 -6.35
N GLY A 194 -3.93 18.43 -6.44
CA GLY A 194 -3.57 17.52 -7.53
C GLY A 194 -2.20 16.87 -7.40
N CYS A 195 -1.41 17.19 -6.36
CA CYS A 195 -0.13 16.53 -6.13
C CYS A 195 -0.30 15.02 -5.93
N GLN A 196 0.59 14.25 -6.56
CA GLN A 196 0.74 12.81 -6.38
C GLN A 196 1.99 12.57 -5.53
N VAL A 197 1.81 12.01 -4.34
CA VAL A 197 2.89 11.70 -3.40
C VAL A 197 3.03 10.18 -3.28
N TYR A 198 4.14 9.67 -3.76
CA TYR A 198 4.47 8.26 -3.73
C TYR A 198 5.50 7.99 -2.65
N LEU A 199 5.22 7.01 -1.81
CA LEU A 199 6.08 6.70 -0.67
C LEU A 199 6.64 5.29 -0.84
N HIS A 200 7.97 5.18 -0.74
CA HIS A 200 8.66 3.90 -0.77
C HIS A 200 8.38 3.09 0.51
N LYS A 201 8.69 1.79 0.47
CA LYS A 201 8.59 0.94 1.66
C LYS A 201 9.42 1.52 2.82
N GLY A 202 8.82 1.63 4.00
CA GLY A 202 9.44 2.25 5.19
C GLY A 202 9.46 3.78 5.19
N ALA A 203 8.99 4.42 4.11
CA ALA A 203 8.95 5.87 4.00
C ALA A 203 7.72 6.49 4.65
N GLY A 204 7.86 7.75 5.06
CA GLY A 204 6.77 8.55 5.59
C GLY A 204 7.16 10.00 5.88
N ILE A 205 6.22 10.76 6.41
CA ILE A 205 6.40 12.17 6.76
C ILE A 205 6.22 12.33 8.28
N LEU A 206 7.28 12.73 8.97
CA LEU A 206 7.27 13.07 10.39
C LEU A 206 7.10 14.59 10.55
N VAL A 207 5.97 14.99 11.08
CA VAL A 207 5.71 16.38 11.47
C VAL A 207 6.12 16.56 12.94
N ASN A 208 7.36 16.95 13.18
CA ASN A 208 7.94 17.09 14.52
C ASN A 208 7.82 18.52 15.03
N GLU A 209 6.77 18.82 15.80
CA GLU A 209 6.46 20.17 16.30
C GLU A 209 6.32 21.24 15.17
N GLY A 210 6.31 20.80 13.90
CA GLY A 210 6.06 21.56 12.70
C GLY A 210 4.60 21.49 12.25
N ARG A 211 4.34 21.79 10.96
CA ARG A 211 3.01 21.72 10.37
C ARG A 211 3.03 21.15 8.96
N ILE A 212 1.98 20.44 8.61
CA ILE A 212 1.70 20.06 7.22
C ILE A 212 0.37 20.69 6.77
N PHE A 213 0.36 21.28 5.59
CA PHE A 213 -0.80 21.85 4.94
C PHE A 213 -1.06 21.15 3.61
N VAL A 214 -2.02 20.25 3.57
CA VAL A 214 -2.48 19.61 2.34
C VAL A 214 -3.69 20.38 1.85
N GLN A 215 -3.60 20.98 0.65
CA GLN A 215 -4.57 21.92 0.09
C GLN A 215 -5.19 21.33 -1.19
N GLY A 216 -5.75 20.10 -1.08
CA GLY A 216 -6.47 19.48 -2.18
C GLY A 216 -7.78 20.20 -2.50
N GLN A 217 -8.40 19.81 -3.60
CA GLN A 217 -9.71 20.29 -4.04
C GLN A 217 -10.50 19.14 -4.63
N LYS A 218 -11.81 19.22 -4.67
CA LYS A 218 -12.65 18.22 -5.34
C LYS A 218 -12.24 18.07 -6.81
N GLY A 219 -11.91 16.82 -7.20
CA GLY A 219 -11.39 16.49 -8.54
C GLY A 219 -9.92 16.86 -8.78
N SER A 220 -9.24 17.35 -7.74
CA SER A 220 -7.80 17.61 -7.71
C SER A 220 -7.27 17.30 -6.30
N GLU A 221 -7.65 16.14 -5.79
CA GLU A 221 -7.24 15.66 -4.49
C GLU A 221 -5.71 15.44 -4.45
N VAL A 222 -5.12 15.60 -3.27
CA VAL A 222 -3.73 15.19 -3.05
C VAL A 222 -3.72 13.70 -2.70
N VAL A 223 -2.97 12.90 -3.45
CA VAL A 223 -2.94 11.44 -3.27
C VAL A 223 -1.64 11.01 -2.62
N PHE A 224 -1.74 10.26 -1.51
CA PHE A 224 -0.63 9.58 -0.85
C PHE A 224 -0.79 8.07 -1.03
N GLN A 225 0.18 7.42 -1.65
CA GLN A 225 0.16 5.99 -1.93
C GLN A 225 1.57 5.41 -2.06
N GLY A 226 1.68 4.07 -2.17
CA GLY A 226 2.96 3.43 -2.45
C GLY A 226 3.52 3.77 -3.83
N ASP A 227 4.84 3.63 -3.98
CA ASP A 227 5.56 3.90 -5.23
C ASP A 227 5.54 2.72 -6.21
N ARG A 228 4.87 1.62 -5.86
CA ARG A 228 4.66 0.47 -6.74
C ARG A 228 3.43 0.73 -7.62
N LEU A 229 3.70 1.10 -8.88
CA LEU A 229 2.66 1.54 -9.83
C LEU A 229 2.11 0.41 -10.71
N GLU A 230 2.66 -0.79 -10.59
CA GLU A 230 2.19 -1.96 -11.32
C GLU A 230 0.76 -2.32 -10.92
N SER A 231 -0.04 -2.75 -11.88
CA SER A 231 -1.47 -3.08 -11.67
C SER A 231 -1.71 -4.08 -10.53
N ASP A 232 -0.79 -5.03 -10.34
CA ASP A 232 -0.87 -6.05 -9.29
C ASP A 232 -0.70 -5.46 -7.87
N TYR A 233 -0.18 -4.24 -7.75
CA TYR A 233 0.06 -3.54 -6.48
C TYR A 233 -0.92 -2.41 -6.21
N GLN A 234 -1.81 -2.10 -7.15
CA GLN A 234 -2.72 -0.95 -7.08
C GLN A 234 -3.57 -0.93 -5.79
N ASP A 235 -3.96 -2.10 -5.30
CA ASP A 235 -4.82 -2.25 -4.11
C ASP A 235 -4.16 -3.12 -3.02
N VAL A 236 -2.83 -3.26 -3.03
CA VAL A 236 -2.10 -3.98 -1.98
C VAL A 236 -1.87 -3.05 -0.79
N PRO A 237 -2.34 -3.38 0.41
CA PRO A 237 -2.09 -2.59 1.62
C PRO A 237 -0.67 -2.79 2.14
N GLY A 238 -0.20 -1.88 3.00
CA GLY A 238 1.10 -2.02 3.68
C GLY A 238 2.32 -1.70 2.83
N GLN A 239 2.16 -0.96 1.74
CA GLN A 239 3.28 -0.63 0.85
C GLN A 239 4.23 0.42 1.44
N TRP A 240 3.76 1.28 2.34
CA TRP A 240 4.51 2.38 2.92
C TRP A 240 4.07 2.66 4.36
N GLY A 241 4.84 3.44 5.08
CA GLY A 241 4.63 3.79 6.48
C GLY A 241 5.96 3.79 7.20
N ILE A 242 6.14 4.63 8.21
CA ILE A 242 7.39 4.77 8.95
C ILE A 242 7.66 3.49 9.74
N GLU A 243 8.78 2.86 9.45
CA GLU A 243 9.33 1.73 10.19
C GLU A 243 10.59 2.19 10.92
N LEU A 244 10.60 2.05 12.24
CA LEU A 244 11.75 2.43 13.08
C LEU A 244 12.30 1.19 13.76
N ASP A 245 13.57 0.90 13.51
CA ASP A 245 14.28 -0.19 14.13
C ASP A 245 14.95 0.26 15.42
N PHE A 246 14.60 -0.37 16.53
CA PHE A 246 15.24 -0.16 17.81
C PHE A 246 16.07 -1.37 18.20
N GLN A 247 17.33 -1.13 18.54
CA GLN A 247 18.20 -2.15 19.10
C GLN A 247 18.17 -2.06 20.63
N ILE A 248 17.67 -3.09 21.27
CA ILE A 248 17.77 -3.23 22.73
C ILE A 248 18.91 -4.17 23.02
N GLY A 249 19.98 -3.65 23.64
CA GLY A 249 21.14 -4.45 23.99
C GLY A 249 20.80 -5.47 25.07
N GLY A 250 20.94 -6.78 24.73
CA GLY A 250 20.81 -7.90 25.66
C GLY A 250 22.13 -8.66 25.80
N SER A 251 22.26 -9.51 26.82
CA SER A 251 23.46 -10.34 27.05
C SER A 251 23.71 -11.42 25.99
N GLN A 252 22.77 -11.62 25.07
CA GLN A 252 22.81 -12.59 23.95
C GLN A 252 23.03 -11.92 22.58
N GLY A 253 23.18 -10.59 22.53
CA GLY A 253 23.24 -9.79 21.32
C GLY A 253 22.09 -8.78 21.26
N PRO A 254 22.13 -7.81 20.34
CA PRO A 254 21.06 -6.84 20.21
C PRO A 254 19.81 -7.51 19.61
N ASP A 255 18.70 -7.47 20.32
CA ASP A 255 17.40 -7.75 19.72
C ASP A 255 16.94 -6.51 18.94
N ILE A 256 16.59 -6.70 17.69
CA ILE A 256 16.05 -5.65 16.81
C ILE A 256 14.53 -5.71 16.90
N TYR A 257 13.91 -4.61 17.29
CA TYR A 257 12.46 -4.44 17.30
C TYR A 257 12.08 -3.37 16.28
N THR A 258 11.31 -3.74 15.28
CA THR A 258 10.71 -2.80 14.34
C THR A 258 9.41 -2.27 14.91
N ILE A 259 9.28 -0.95 15.04
CA ILE A 259 8.04 -0.29 15.43
C ILE A 259 7.49 0.45 14.22
N SER A 260 6.28 0.05 13.79
CA SER A 260 5.54 0.77 12.76
C SER A 260 4.91 2.03 13.36
N ARG A 261 5.01 3.14 12.65
CA ARG A 261 4.36 4.42 12.95
C ARG A 261 3.46 4.83 11.79
N GLY A 262 2.66 5.88 11.98
CA GLY A 262 1.85 6.43 10.92
C GLY A 262 2.69 6.84 9.70
N GLY A 263 2.16 6.63 8.53
CA GLY A 263 2.82 7.10 7.31
C GLY A 263 2.93 8.62 7.27
N ILE A 264 1.91 9.32 7.81
CA ILE A 264 1.98 10.73 8.19
C ILE A 264 1.90 10.76 9.72
N TRP A 265 3.02 11.00 10.36
CA TRP A 265 3.11 11.02 11.82
C TRP A 265 3.22 12.44 12.34
N ILE A 266 2.17 12.91 13.01
CA ILE A 266 2.05 14.26 13.56
C ILE A 266 2.35 14.21 15.05
N TYR A 267 3.49 14.77 15.43
CA TYR A 267 3.96 14.80 16.80
C TYR A 267 3.98 16.25 17.30
N LYS A 268 3.17 16.55 18.33
CA LYS A 268 3.06 17.87 18.98
C LYS A 268 2.85 19.06 18.01
N SER A 269 2.22 18.84 16.86
CA SER A 269 1.97 19.92 15.90
C SER A 269 1.09 21.03 16.48
N PRO A 270 1.41 22.29 16.22
CA PRO A 270 0.57 23.42 16.62
C PRO A 270 -0.64 23.68 15.74
N GLY A 271 -0.90 22.86 14.73
CA GLY A 271 -2.06 22.99 13.86
C GLY A 271 -1.79 22.62 12.41
N SER A 272 -1.76 21.32 12.10
CA SER A 272 -1.71 20.78 10.73
C SER A 272 -3.12 20.73 10.13
N VAL A 273 -3.23 20.89 8.82
CA VAL A 273 -4.50 20.83 8.07
C VAL A 273 -4.34 19.94 6.86
N ILE A 274 -5.25 18.99 6.70
CA ILE A 274 -5.33 18.12 5.52
C ILE A 274 -6.74 18.25 4.96
N ASP A 275 -6.85 18.79 3.76
CA ASP A 275 -8.12 18.98 3.05
C ASP A 275 -8.06 18.33 1.67
N TYR A 276 -9.11 17.62 1.31
CA TYR A 276 -9.22 16.87 0.05
C TYR A 276 -7.98 16.01 -0.25
N ALA A 277 -7.65 15.09 0.67
CA ALA A 277 -6.61 14.09 0.47
C ALA A 277 -7.21 12.70 0.28
N ILE A 278 -6.49 11.86 -0.46
CA ILE A 278 -6.68 10.41 -0.56
C ILE A 278 -5.41 9.74 -0.04
N ILE A 279 -5.50 9.03 1.06
CA ILE A 279 -4.38 8.37 1.73
C ILE A 279 -4.67 6.87 1.68
N LYS A 280 -3.87 6.09 0.94
CA LYS A 280 -4.19 4.68 0.71
C LYS A 280 -2.99 3.74 0.67
N ASN A 281 -3.26 2.45 0.93
CA ASN A 281 -2.34 1.34 0.76
C ASN A 281 -1.11 1.38 1.68
N GLY A 282 -1.13 2.14 2.77
CA GLY A 282 -0.04 2.18 3.74
C GLY A 282 -0.20 1.18 4.89
N ASN A 283 0.75 1.20 5.82
CA ASN A 283 0.66 0.45 7.08
C ASN A 283 -0.35 1.14 8.02
N THR A 284 -0.06 2.34 8.47
CA THR A 284 -0.97 3.22 9.22
C THR A 284 -1.07 4.54 8.47
N GLY A 285 -2.28 5.05 8.24
CA GLY A 285 -2.46 6.26 7.45
C GLY A 285 -1.90 7.49 8.16
N ILE A 286 -2.65 8.00 9.13
CA ILE A 286 -2.25 9.16 9.95
C ILE A 286 -2.16 8.75 11.41
N GLN A 287 -1.04 9.11 12.05
CA GLN A 287 -0.86 9.00 13.50
C GLN A 287 -0.69 10.40 14.09
N VAL A 288 -1.41 10.69 15.18
CA VAL A 288 -1.30 11.97 15.90
C VAL A 288 -0.99 11.68 17.36
N ASP A 289 0.21 12.08 17.80
CA ASP A 289 0.68 11.86 19.15
C ASP A 289 0.79 13.17 19.91
N THR A 290 0.30 13.14 21.11
CA THR A 290 0.49 14.13 22.18
C THR A 290 0.34 15.57 21.71
N THR A 291 -0.78 16.18 22.04
CA THR A 291 -0.98 17.61 21.79
C THR A 291 -0.58 18.40 23.03
N GLY A 292 0.46 19.21 22.90
CA GLY A 292 0.94 20.07 24.00
C GLY A 292 0.13 21.36 24.20
N THR A 293 -0.92 21.61 23.39
CA THR A 293 -1.71 22.84 23.36
C THR A 293 -3.21 22.56 23.44
N SER A 294 -4.03 23.57 23.73
CA SER A 294 -5.49 23.46 23.67
C SER A 294 -6.05 23.49 22.23
N ALA A 295 -5.23 23.82 21.24
CA ALA A 295 -5.60 23.81 19.81
C ALA A 295 -5.65 22.39 19.25
N PHE A 296 -6.31 22.21 18.11
CA PHE A 296 -6.23 20.96 17.37
C PHE A 296 -4.84 20.81 16.75
N ALA A 297 -4.23 19.65 16.96
CA ALA A 297 -2.96 19.28 16.30
C ALA A 297 -3.19 18.97 14.82
N LEU A 298 -4.37 18.43 14.50
CA LEU A 298 -4.77 18.08 13.16
C LEU A 298 -6.23 18.47 12.92
N THR A 299 -6.47 19.12 11.79
CA THR A 299 -7.80 19.30 11.20
C THR A 299 -7.84 18.52 9.88
N LEU A 300 -8.80 17.60 9.78
CA LEU A 300 -9.08 16.81 8.57
C LEU A 300 -10.39 17.26 7.97
N THR A 301 -10.41 17.61 6.69
CA THR A 301 -11.64 17.90 5.96
C THR A 301 -11.67 17.17 4.64
N ASN A 302 -12.84 16.68 4.24
CA ASN A 302 -13.07 16.07 2.91
C ASN A 302 -12.02 15.02 2.50
N THR A 303 -11.53 14.25 3.46
CA THR A 303 -10.38 13.35 3.27
C THR A 303 -10.81 11.89 3.29
N LYS A 304 -10.16 11.08 2.47
CA LYS A 304 -10.33 9.62 2.43
C LYS A 304 -9.07 8.93 2.92
N ILE A 305 -9.23 7.98 3.84
CA ILE A 305 -8.15 7.07 4.28
C ILE A 305 -8.65 5.64 4.01
N ASP A 306 -8.01 4.92 3.12
CA ASP A 306 -8.51 3.63 2.65
C ASP A 306 -7.42 2.58 2.55
N ASN A 307 -7.80 1.31 2.77
CA ASN A 307 -6.97 0.14 2.53
C ASN A 307 -5.61 0.18 3.24
N MET A 308 -5.62 0.55 4.53
CA MET A 308 -4.42 0.47 5.39
C MET A 308 -4.25 -0.94 5.94
N ALA A 309 -3.01 -1.46 5.98
CA ALA A 309 -2.76 -2.78 6.58
C ALA A 309 -3.03 -2.80 8.10
N GLY A 310 -2.85 -1.68 8.79
CA GLY A 310 -3.13 -1.47 10.20
C GLY A 310 -4.28 -0.50 10.41
N VAL A 311 -4.01 0.68 10.95
CA VAL A 311 -5.00 1.67 11.37
C VAL A 311 -5.08 2.84 10.39
N GLY A 312 -6.28 3.29 10.06
CA GLY A 312 -6.48 4.48 9.22
C GLY A 312 -6.05 5.77 9.92
N LEU A 313 -6.72 6.12 11.01
CA LEU A 313 -6.42 7.28 11.84
C LEU A 313 -6.12 6.84 13.28
N TRP A 314 -4.94 7.12 13.78
CA TRP A 314 -4.54 6.76 15.14
C TRP A 314 -4.22 8.01 15.96
N GLY A 315 -5.06 8.32 16.96
CA GLY A 315 -4.85 9.40 17.91
C GLY A 315 -4.39 8.88 19.27
N GLN A 316 -3.29 9.41 19.81
CA GLN A 316 -2.76 9.04 21.13
C GLN A 316 -2.62 10.28 22.02
N GLY A 317 -3.60 10.52 22.89
CA GLY A 317 -3.65 11.75 23.70
C GLY A 317 -3.70 13.01 22.84
N ALA A 318 -4.34 12.94 21.70
CA ALA A 318 -4.28 13.94 20.64
C ALA A 318 -5.52 14.86 20.63
N HIS A 319 -5.39 15.98 19.94
CA HIS A 319 -6.50 16.88 19.62
C HIS A 319 -6.72 16.85 18.11
N VAL A 320 -7.81 16.22 17.67
CA VAL A 320 -8.15 16.06 16.25
C VAL A 320 -9.57 16.58 15.98
N GLN A 321 -9.69 17.36 14.93
CA GLN A 321 -10.98 17.71 14.34
C GLN A 321 -11.11 17.06 12.96
N ALA A 322 -12.26 16.46 12.67
CA ALA A 322 -12.55 15.89 11.37
C ALA A 322 -13.96 16.25 10.90
N VAL A 323 -14.09 16.62 9.63
CA VAL A 323 -15.37 16.85 8.95
C VAL A 323 -15.33 16.14 7.61
N ASN A 324 -16.36 15.36 7.30
CA ASN A 324 -16.42 14.57 6.05
C ASN A 324 -15.20 13.66 5.87
N LEU A 325 -14.75 12.99 6.93
CA LEU A 325 -13.71 11.96 6.82
C LEU A 325 -14.36 10.64 6.46
N LEU A 326 -13.87 10.00 5.39
CA LEU A 326 -14.09 8.59 5.12
C LEU A 326 -12.83 7.82 5.51
N ALA A 327 -12.93 6.94 6.52
CA ALA A 327 -11.90 5.94 6.79
C ALA A 327 -12.48 4.55 6.56
N SER A 328 -11.87 3.76 5.66
CA SER A 328 -12.45 2.51 5.18
C SER A 328 -11.42 1.40 5.02
N ASN A 329 -11.87 0.15 5.10
CA ASN A 329 -11.14 -1.06 4.71
C ASN A 329 -9.72 -1.14 5.31
N CYS A 330 -9.60 -1.02 6.63
CA CYS A 330 -8.32 -1.11 7.33
C CYS A 330 -8.18 -2.46 8.04
N GLY A 331 -6.97 -3.04 7.99
CA GLY A 331 -6.70 -4.39 8.50
C GLY A 331 -6.88 -4.53 10.01
N GLU A 332 -6.62 -3.45 10.77
CA GLU A 332 -6.94 -3.37 12.19
C GLU A 332 -8.20 -2.54 12.41
N GLY A 333 -8.16 -1.25 12.19
CA GLY A 333 -9.31 -0.38 12.42
C GLY A 333 -9.25 0.91 11.62
N CYS A 334 -10.44 1.49 11.35
CA CYS A 334 -10.52 2.75 10.62
C CYS A 334 -10.06 3.94 11.48
N ALA A 335 -10.40 3.94 12.78
CA ALA A 335 -9.91 4.97 13.71
C ALA A 335 -9.73 4.43 15.12
N TYR A 336 -8.56 4.68 15.71
CA TYR A 336 -8.26 4.42 17.11
C TYR A 336 -7.89 5.71 17.82
N LEU A 337 -8.69 6.09 18.80
CA LEU A 337 -8.53 7.31 19.60
C LEU A 337 -8.22 6.89 21.04
N SER A 338 -6.96 6.91 21.39
CA SER A 338 -6.46 6.30 22.63
C SER A 338 -5.76 7.31 23.53
N ILE A 339 -5.62 6.93 24.81
CA ILE A 339 -4.89 7.70 25.83
C ILE A 339 -5.54 9.07 26.08
N GLY A 340 -6.88 9.16 26.02
CA GLY A 340 -7.61 10.42 26.19
C GLY A 340 -7.42 11.41 25.05
N GLY A 341 -7.72 12.67 25.27
CA GLY A 341 -7.58 13.73 24.27
C GLY A 341 -8.86 14.47 23.96
N LYS A 342 -8.86 15.24 22.85
CA LYS A 342 -10.00 16.00 22.34
C LYS A 342 -10.27 15.61 20.88
N TYR A 343 -11.46 15.09 20.62
CA TYR A 343 -11.84 14.64 19.29
C TYR A 343 -13.20 15.24 18.92
N VAL A 344 -13.25 15.96 17.81
CA VAL A 344 -14.49 16.53 17.26
C VAL A 344 -14.65 16.00 15.85
N MET A 345 -15.67 15.18 15.61
CA MET A 345 -15.90 14.51 14.34
C MET A 345 -17.35 14.72 13.90
N ASP A 346 -17.51 15.39 12.77
CA ASP A 346 -18.81 15.69 12.17
C ASP A 346 -18.92 15.02 10.80
N ASN A 347 -20.05 14.38 10.52
CA ASN A 347 -20.35 13.75 9.23
C ASN A 347 -19.25 12.81 8.73
N CYS A 348 -18.65 12.01 9.62
CA CYS A 348 -17.59 11.08 9.29
C CYS A 348 -18.13 9.66 9.10
N THR A 349 -17.50 8.89 8.23
CA THR A 349 -17.80 7.47 8.01
C THR A 349 -16.56 6.62 8.32
N PHE A 350 -16.72 5.69 9.26
CA PHE A 350 -15.73 4.66 9.60
C PHE A 350 -16.33 3.31 9.20
N ALA A 351 -16.00 2.86 7.98
CA ALA A 351 -16.64 1.71 7.34
C ALA A 351 -15.61 0.61 7.09
N ASN A 352 -15.58 -0.42 7.95
CA ASN A 352 -14.56 -1.44 7.83
C ASN A 352 -15.09 -2.75 7.24
N TYR A 353 -14.92 -2.91 5.92
CA TYR A 353 -15.24 -4.12 5.16
C TYR A 353 -13.98 -4.83 4.66
N TRP A 354 -12.91 -4.79 5.46
CA TRP A 354 -11.63 -5.40 5.15
C TRP A 354 -11.75 -6.84 4.66
N ASN A 355 -11.12 -7.15 3.53
CA ASN A 355 -11.11 -8.46 2.88
C ASN A 355 -9.69 -9.05 2.69
N GLY A 356 -8.63 -8.32 3.09
CA GLY A 356 -7.24 -8.76 2.96
C GLY A 356 -6.80 -9.81 3.99
N GLY A 357 -7.70 -10.22 4.91
CA GLY A 357 -7.41 -11.21 5.95
C GLY A 357 -8.48 -11.22 7.05
N VAL A 358 -8.21 -11.96 8.13
CA VAL A 358 -9.10 -12.02 9.30
C VAL A 358 -8.86 -10.79 10.17
N ARG A 359 -9.85 -9.93 10.29
CA ARG A 359 -9.85 -8.81 11.21
C ARG A 359 -10.40 -9.22 12.58
N THR A 360 -9.71 -8.83 13.64
CA THR A 360 -10.07 -9.15 15.04
C THR A 360 -10.28 -7.91 15.91
N ALA A 361 -10.30 -6.73 15.29
CA ALA A 361 -10.40 -5.44 15.95
C ALA A 361 -11.53 -4.59 15.35
N PRO A 362 -12.16 -3.68 16.13
CA PRO A 362 -13.30 -2.89 15.69
C PRO A 362 -12.94 -1.86 14.64
N ALA A 363 -13.93 -1.36 13.89
CA ALA A 363 -13.73 -0.25 12.98
C ALA A 363 -13.32 1.04 13.71
N PHE A 364 -13.88 1.26 14.90
CA PHE A 364 -13.62 2.45 15.70
C PHE A 364 -13.44 2.10 17.18
N ALA A 365 -12.39 2.65 17.81
CA ALA A 365 -12.15 2.50 19.23
C ALA A 365 -11.85 3.83 19.91
N LEU A 366 -12.41 4.03 21.11
CA LEU A 366 -12.13 5.18 21.97
C LEU A 366 -11.74 4.68 23.35
N ASN A 367 -10.56 5.10 23.86
CA ASN A 367 -10.19 4.89 25.24
C ASN A 367 -9.47 6.10 25.85
N ASN A 368 -9.33 6.11 27.18
CA ASN A 368 -8.72 7.21 27.92
C ASN A 368 -7.57 6.79 28.82
N TYR A 369 -7.00 5.62 28.64
CA TYR A 369 -5.94 5.14 29.51
C TYR A 369 -4.87 4.34 28.75
N TYR A 370 -3.75 4.13 29.42
CA TYR A 370 -2.73 3.15 29.05
C TYR A 370 -2.19 2.46 30.28
N LYS A 371 -1.51 1.33 30.12
CA LYS A 371 -0.78 0.66 31.19
C LYS A 371 0.69 1.05 31.14
N ASP A 372 1.20 1.51 32.29
CA ASP A 372 2.63 1.82 32.43
C ASP A 372 3.49 0.54 32.48
N ILE A 373 4.80 0.68 32.60
CA ILE A 373 5.75 -0.45 32.63
C ILE A 373 5.47 -1.41 33.83
N ASN A 374 4.82 -0.92 34.90
CA ASN A 374 4.44 -1.70 36.05
C ASN A 374 3.00 -2.28 35.96
N GLN A 375 2.37 -2.18 34.78
CA GLN A 375 0.99 -2.57 34.51
C GLN A 375 -0.06 -1.74 35.27
N ASN A 376 0.28 -0.58 35.81
CA ASN A 376 -0.69 0.32 36.41
C ASN A 376 -1.45 1.10 35.33
N ILE A 377 -2.75 1.22 35.51
CA ILE A 377 -3.60 2.03 34.63
C ILE A 377 -3.32 3.51 34.86
N GLN A 378 -2.98 4.20 33.81
CA GLN A 378 -2.72 5.65 33.76
C GLN A 378 -3.83 6.32 32.96
N ILE A 379 -4.80 6.91 33.65
CA ILE A 379 -5.96 7.58 33.04
C ILE A 379 -5.53 8.97 32.51
N ARG A 380 -6.05 9.31 31.33
CA ARG A 380 -5.94 10.64 30.72
C ARG A 380 -7.34 11.15 30.38
N PRO A 381 -7.62 12.43 30.56
CA PRO A 381 -8.97 12.92 30.37
C PRO A 381 -9.37 12.93 28.87
N LEU A 382 -10.63 12.56 28.64
CA LEU A 382 -11.38 12.91 27.44
C LEU A 382 -12.09 14.23 27.72
N TYR A 383 -11.93 15.22 26.87
CA TYR A 383 -12.58 16.51 27.05
C TYR A 383 -13.07 17.10 25.73
N GLN A 384 -14.35 17.49 25.71
CA GLN A 384 -15.01 18.01 24.52
C GLN A 384 -14.94 17.03 23.33
N CYS A 385 -15.02 15.72 23.61
CA CYS A 385 -15.11 14.74 22.53
C CYS A 385 -16.54 14.71 22.00
N ARG A 386 -16.71 15.02 20.73
CA ARG A 386 -18.03 15.10 20.07
C ARG A 386 -17.98 14.34 18.76
N PHE A 387 -18.85 13.35 18.66
CA PHE A 387 -19.04 12.54 17.45
C PHE A 387 -20.48 12.78 16.99
N GLN A 388 -20.66 13.52 15.91
CA GLN A 388 -21.98 13.90 15.44
C GLN A 388 -22.22 13.45 14.00
N ASN A 389 -23.41 12.91 13.74
CA ASN A 389 -23.80 12.43 12.39
C ASN A 389 -22.81 11.42 11.78
N CYS A 390 -22.11 10.64 12.61
CA CYS A 390 -21.11 9.69 12.14
C CYS A 390 -21.70 8.29 11.93
N ILE A 391 -21.05 7.52 11.05
CA ILE A 391 -21.31 6.09 10.83
C ILE A 391 -20.07 5.31 11.30
N MET A 392 -20.26 4.32 12.17
CA MET A 392 -19.23 3.41 12.66
C MET A 392 -19.74 1.98 12.49
N TYR A 393 -19.37 1.35 11.36
CA TYR A 393 -19.95 0.08 10.95
C TYR A 393 -18.96 -0.76 10.11
N GLY A 394 -19.24 -2.07 9.98
CA GLY A 394 -18.41 -2.96 9.17
C GLY A 394 -18.94 -4.37 9.04
N ASN A 395 -18.04 -5.29 8.68
CA ASN A 395 -18.34 -6.72 8.57
C ASN A 395 -17.91 -7.49 9.83
N SER A 396 -18.56 -7.22 10.94
CA SER A 396 -18.22 -7.69 12.30
C SER A 396 -18.29 -9.20 12.52
N ALA A 397 -18.48 -10.02 11.49
CA ALA A 397 -18.68 -11.47 11.61
C ALA A 397 -17.63 -12.22 12.47
N ASN A 398 -16.44 -11.66 12.65
CA ASN A 398 -15.37 -12.22 13.48
C ASN A 398 -15.21 -11.51 14.84
N LEU A 399 -16.04 -10.52 15.13
CA LEU A 399 -15.97 -9.69 16.34
C LEU A 399 -17.09 -10.11 17.30
N GLN A 400 -17.07 -11.35 17.77
CA GLN A 400 -18.18 -11.97 18.54
C GLN A 400 -18.57 -11.23 19.82
N ASP A 401 -17.67 -10.38 20.37
CA ASP A 401 -17.84 -9.78 21.69
C ASP A 401 -17.85 -8.23 21.69
N PHE A 402 -17.61 -7.55 20.56
CA PHE A 402 -17.32 -6.10 20.58
C PHE A 402 -18.17 -5.23 19.65
N GLY A 403 -18.69 -5.77 18.55
CA GLY A 403 -19.22 -4.93 17.46
C GLY A 403 -18.13 -4.12 16.75
N GLU A 404 -18.53 -3.15 15.97
CA GLU A 404 -17.61 -2.29 15.20
C GLU A 404 -17.23 -0.99 15.91
N LEU A 405 -17.90 -0.66 17.00
CA LEU A 405 -17.54 0.43 17.90
C LEU A 405 -17.16 -0.15 19.27
N VAL A 406 -16.00 0.24 19.78
CA VAL A 406 -15.57 -0.01 21.16
C VAL A 406 -15.34 1.30 21.89
N VAL A 407 -16.02 1.47 23.03
CA VAL A 407 -15.79 2.58 23.97
C VAL A 407 -15.35 1.96 25.30
N ASP A 408 -14.03 1.99 25.53
CA ASP A 408 -13.38 1.43 26.73
C ASP A 408 -12.78 2.58 27.54
N VAL A 409 -13.62 3.18 28.38
CA VAL A 409 -13.30 4.42 29.11
C VAL A 409 -13.35 4.16 30.60
N GLU A 410 -12.22 4.41 31.27
CA GLU A 410 -12.13 4.38 32.72
C GLU A 410 -12.76 5.64 33.35
N LEU A 411 -13.54 5.47 34.40
CA LEU A 411 -14.28 6.53 35.09
C LEU A 411 -15.14 7.37 34.14
N PRO A 412 -16.07 6.75 33.38
CA PRO A 412 -16.79 7.41 32.30
C PRO A 412 -17.60 8.62 32.80
N GLU A 413 -18.10 8.61 34.03
CA GLU A 413 -18.86 9.71 34.64
C GLU A 413 -18.07 11.01 34.80
N ASN A 414 -16.73 10.94 34.73
CA ASN A 414 -15.83 12.07 34.82
C ASN A 414 -15.25 12.50 33.48
N GLN A 415 -15.68 11.87 32.38
CA GLN A 415 -15.18 12.13 31.04
C GLN A 415 -16.18 12.92 30.20
N ASP A 416 -15.71 13.85 29.39
CA ASP A 416 -16.56 14.68 28.53
C ASP A 416 -16.51 14.18 27.08
N TYR A 417 -17.33 13.15 26.79
CA TYR A 417 -17.55 12.64 25.45
C TYR A 417 -19.05 12.44 25.16
N LEU A 418 -19.44 12.60 23.90
CA LEU A 418 -20.81 12.44 23.44
C LEU A 418 -20.84 11.93 22.00
N PHE A 419 -21.61 10.87 21.79
CA PHE A 419 -22.05 10.40 20.48
C PHE A 419 -23.48 10.91 20.26
N SER A 420 -23.70 11.69 19.18
CA SER A 420 -25.02 12.24 18.88
C SER A 420 -25.39 12.01 17.41
N TYR A 421 -26.61 11.53 17.21
CA TYR A 421 -27.15 11.25 15.87
C TYR A 421 -26.25 10.29 15.04
N CYS A 422 -25.53 9.38 15.68
CA CYS A 422 -24.66 8.41 15.03
C CYS A 422 -25.40 7.11 14.67
N LEU A 423 -24.90 6.41 13.66
CA LEU A 423 -25.22 5.00 13.38
C LEU A 423 -24.02 4.17 13.78
N VAL A 424 -24.23 3.22 14.67
CA VAL A 424 -23.14 2.42 15.26
C VAL A 424 -23.51 0.94 15.32
N ASP A 425 -22.49 0.10 15.40
CA ASP A 425 -22.60 -1.30 15.78
C ASP A 425 -21.85 -1.48 17.11
N TYR A 426 -22.59 -1.32 18.23
CA TYR A 426 -22.06 -1.26 19.58
C TYR A 426 -22.81 -2.22 20.52
N GLU A 427 -22.08 -3.15 21.14
CA GLU A 427 -22.67 -4.23 21.95
C GLU A 427 -23.20 -3.80 23.31
N ASN A 428 -22.75 -2.66 23.83
CA ASN A 428 -23.21 -2.19 25.13
C ASN A 428 -24.41 -1.23 25.02
N SER A 429 -24.93 -0.81 26.19
CA SER A 429 -26.07 0.11 26.25
C SER A 429 -25.72 1.52 25.77
N THR A 430 -26.64 2.14 25.05
CA THR A 430 -26.56 3.53 24.57
C THR A 430 -27.61 4.42 25.26
N THR A 431 -27.90 4.18 26.54
CA THR A 431 -29.01 4.88 27.26
C THR A 431 -28.54 5.91 28.29
N ASP A 432 -27.23 6.02 28.52
CA ASP A 432 -26.67 7.03 29.43
C ASP A 432 -26.47 8.38 28.76
N SER A 433 -25.94 9.37 29.47
CA SER A 433 -25.78 10.74 29.01
C SER A 433 -24.69 10.94 27.92
N HIS A 434 -23.94 9.92 27.58
CA HIS A 434 -22.93 9.96 26.52
C HIS A 434 -23.50 9.66 25.13
N TRP A 435 -24.79 9.31 25.06
CA TRP A 435 -25.47 8.87 23.84
C TRP A 435 -26.74 9.69 23.62
N ASP A 436 -26.89 10.25 22.43
CA ASP A 436 -28.07 11.00 22.02
C ASP A 436 -28.51 10.62 20.61
N ASN A 437 -29.76 10.17 20.45
CA ASN A 437 -30.34 9.80 19.15
C ASN A 437 -29.50 8.80 18.33
N ILE A 438 -29.09 7.72 18.96
CA ILE A 438 -28.26 6.69 18.33
C ILE A 438 -29.12 5.66 17.57
N ILE A 439 -28.68 5.28 16.38
CA ILE A 439 -29.15 4.11 15.66
C ILE A 439 -28.12 2.99 15.87
N ASN A 440 -28.51 1.96 16.62
CA ASN A 440 -27.61 0.84 16.93
C ASN A 440 -28.01 -0.45 16.21
N HIS A 441 -27.01 -1.28 15.82
CA HIS A 441 -27.18 -2.59 15.18
C HIS A 441 -28.03 -2.56 13.89
N GLN A 442 -27.97 -1.48 13.11
CA GLN A 442 -28.67 -1.40 11.84
C GLN A 442 -27.67 -1.12 10.70
N ALA A 443 -27.79 -1.89 9.63
CA ALA A 443 -26.92 -1.72 8.48
C ALA A 443 -27.11 -0.32 7.83
N PRO A 444 -26.03 0.37 7.44
CA PRO A 444 -26.06 1.68 6.83
C PRO A 444 -26.57 1.67 5.37
N PHE A 445 -26.74 0.49 4.75
CA PHE A 445 -27.15 0.31 3.35
C PHE A 445 -26.27 1.07 2.35
N PHE A 446 -24.96 0.92 2.49
CA PHE A 446 -24.00 1.42 1.50
C PHE A 446 -24.28 0.82 0.11
N CYS A 447 -24.01 1.58 -0.93
CA CYS A 447 -24.28 1.19 -2.31
C CYS A 447 -23.46 -0.01 -2.77
N ASP A 448 -22.14 0.02 -2.60
CA ASP A 448 -21.27 -1.09 -2.96
C ASP A 448 -19.94 -1.04 -2.17
N VAL A 449 -19.91 -1.75 -1.05
CA VAL A 449 -18.75 -1.79 -0.16
C VAL A 449 -17.53 -2.50 -0.78
N TYR A 450 -17.75 -3.38 -1.77
CA TYR A 450 -16.66 -4.11 -2.44
C TYR A 450 -15.92 -3.26 -3.47
N ASN A 451 -16.58 -2.21 -3.98
CA ASN A 451 -15.99 -1.23 -4.88
C ASN A 451 -15.77 0.14 -4.19
N ASN A 452 -15.67 0.16 -2.86
CA ASN A 452 -15.43 1.36 -2.05
C ASN A 452 -16.49 2.46 -2.26
N ASN A 453 -17.70 2.09 -2.66
CA ASN A 453 -18.83 2.98 -2.80
C ASN A 453 -19.65 3.03 -1.50
N PHE A 454 -19.31 3.97 -0.63
CA PHE A 454 -19.96 4.18 0.66
C PHE A 454 -21.08 5.24 0.62
N HIS A 455 -21.61 5.55 -0.58
CA HIS A 455 -22.84 6.33 -0.70
C HIS A 455 -24.01 5.56 -0.11
N ILE A 456 -24.98 6.28 0.41
CA ILE A 456 -26.14 5.71 1.10
C ILE A 456 -27.25 5.45 0.08
N SER A 457 -27.78 4.22 0.05
CA SER A 457 -28.85 3.83 -0.86
C SER A 457 -30.23 4.32 -0.42
N SER A 458 -31.19 4.41 -1.36
CA SER A 458 -32.58 4.85 -1.15
C SER A 458 -33.36 4.04 -0.09
N ASN A 459 -32.92 2.85 0.25
CA ASN A 459 -33.55 2.00 1.27
C ASN A 459 -33.28 2.46 2.70
N SER A 460 -32.50 3.52 2.86
CA SER A 460 -31.98 3.97 4.14
C SER A 460 -32.80 5.13 4.75
N SER A 461 -34.14 5.05 4.73
CA SER A 461 -35.00 6.07 5.40
C SER A 461 -34.67 6.32 6.89
N ARG A 462 -33.82 5.47 7.47
CA ARG A 462 -33.36 5.54 8.88
C ARG A 462 -32.06 6.30 9.06
N MET A 463 -31.40 6.70 7.97
CA MET A 463 -30.15 7.47 8.02
C MET A 463 -30.37 8.98 8.22
N ILE A 464 -31.63 9.39 8.31
CA ILE A 464 -32.00 10.78 8.64
C ILE A 464 -31.39 11.14 10.00
N GLY A 465 -30.50 12.11 9.98
CA GLY A 465 -29.61 12.45 11.08
C GLY A 465 -30.10 13.56 11.97
N GLY A 466 -29.13 14.26 12.48
CA GLY A 466 -29.26 15.26 13.50
C GLY A 466 -29.55 16.68 13.00
N PRO A 467 -29.20 17.67 13.81
CA PRO A 467 -29.38 19.05 13.41
C PRO A 467 -28.60 19.35 12.15
N PHE A 468 -29.29 19.97 11.21
CA PHE A 468 -28.73 20.46 9.96
C PHE A 468 -27.58 21.44 10.23
N ASN A 469 -26.39 21.08 9.82
CA ASN A 469 -25.25 22.01 9.77
C ASN A 469 -25.26 22.73 8.42
N SER A 470 -26.03 23.83 8.32
CA SER A 470 -26.07 24.61 7.09
C SER A 470 -24.66 25.09 6.72
N GLY A 471 -24.19 24.69 5.58
CA GLY A 471 -22.89 25.09 5.02
C GLY A 471 -21.78 24.03 5.05
N ILE A 472 -22.02 22.83 5.58
CA ILE A 472 -21.14 21.67 5.34
C ILE A 472 -21.62 21.01 4.04
N LEU A 473 -20.74 20.90 3.07
CA LEU A 473 -20.95 20.09 1.88
C LEU A 473 -20.38 18.69 2.16
N ASP A 474 -20.97 17.66 1.55
CA ASP A 474 -20.47 16.29 1.64
C ASP A 474 -19.19 16.08 0.78
N LEU A 475 -18.66 14.87 0.74
CA LEU A 475 -17.48 14.54 -0.10
C LEU A 475 -17.74 14.75 -1.61
N ASP A 476 -19.00 14.80 -2.03
CA ASP A 476 -19.40 15.09 -3.41
C ASP A 476 -19.76 16.55 -3.66
N GLN A 477 -19.55 17.41 -2.66
CA GLN A 477 -19.93 18.84 -2.66
C GLN A 477 -21.44 19.09 -2.80
N GLN A 478 -22.25 18.12 -2.35
CA GLN A 478 -23.68 18.35 -2.19
C GLN A 478 -23.93 18.99 -0.83
N GLU A 479 -24.97 19.82 -0.72
CA GLU A 479 -25.38 20.31 0.60
C GLU A 479 -25.76 19.13 1.47
N THR A 480 -25.09 18.96 2.62
CA THR A 480 -25.46 17.93 3.57
C THR A 480 -26.86 18.18 4.06
N GLY A 481 -27.75 17.27 3.71
CA GLY A 481 -29.10 17.22 4.25
C GLY A 481 -29.09 16.71 5.71
N PHE A 482 -30.16 16.01 6.09
CA PHE A 482 -30.28 15.41 7.43
C PHE A 482 -29.61 14.01 7.52
N TRP A 483 -28.60 13.71 6.70
CA TRP A 483 -28.02 12.37 6.59
C TRP A 483 -26.78 12.20 7.47
N LYS A 484 -26.48 10.94 7.81
CA LYS A 484 -25.30 10.56 8.59
C LYS A 484 -24.17 10.19 7.65
N GLY A 485 -22.93 10.42 8.10
CA GLY A 485 -21.72 10.06 7.35
C GLY A 485 -21.25 11.14 6.39
N CYS A 486 -20.20 10.82 5.66
CA CYS A 486 -19.49 11.76 4.78
C CYS A 486 -20.10 11.93 3.38
N TYR A 487 -21.12 11.16 3.05
CA TYR A 487 -21.89 11.28 1.80
C TYR A 487 -23.35 11.50 2.10
N ASP A 488 -23.98 12.40 1.36
CA ASP A 488 -25.42 12.57 1.36
C ASP A 488 -26.09 11.49 0.49
N TYR A 489 -27.38 11.42 0.57
CA TYR A 489 -28.19 10.50 -0.21
C TYR A 489 -28.27 10.93 -1.69
N THR A 490 -27.83 10.07 -2.60
CA THR A 490 -27.80 10.39 -4.04
C THR A 490 -29.05 9.91 -4.81
N GLY A 491 -30.00 9.23 -4.18
CA GLY A 491 -31.23 8.71 -4.82
C GLY A 491 -31.06 7.43 -5.63
N SER A 492 -29.90 7.15 -6.15
CA SER A 492 -29.57 5.91 -6.87
C SER A 492 -28.13 5.47 -6.58
N CYS A 493 -27.89 4.17 -6.57
CA CYS A 493 -26.57 3.56 -6.44
C CYS A 493 -25.91 3.32 -7.81
N GLU A 494 -26.17 4.16 -8.80
CA GLU A 494 -25.61 4.05 -10.15
C GLU A 494 -24.24 4.75 -10.27
#